data_0746c29a4a437d6dd1dfa1a2df95ac96
#
_entry.id   0746c29a4a437d6dd1dfa1a2df95ac96
#
_cell.length_a   1.000
_cell.length_b   1.000
_cell.length_c   1.000
_cell.angle_alpha   90.00
_cell.angle_beta   90.00
_cell.angle_gamma   90.00
#
_symmetry.space_group_name_H-M   'P 1'
#
loop_
_entity.id
_entity.type
_entity.pdbx_description
1 polymer ?
#
loop_
_entity_poly.entity_id
_entity_poly.type
_entity_poly.pdbx_seq_one_letter_code
_entity_poly.pdbx_strand_id
1 'polypeptide(L)'
;MRLREYETRLAAAMRADDPVAAMRAIHPAVDGDGVQMAALLIARLRFERLLRGSPGAESWFDRDPADFARAFRRYHAEVAPSAFFPADEAALFAAWRKRSAATLPARSRIVAPRRRRR
;
A
#
# COMPACT_ATOMS: atom_id res chain seq x y z
N MET A 1 12.26 13.11 21.12
CA MET A 1 11.90 12.78 19.74
C MET A 1 11.51 14.04 18.99
N ARG A 2 12.02 14.20 17.80
CA ARG A 2 11.69 15.36 17.01
C ARG A 2 10.30 15.24 16.42
N LEU A 3 9.66 16.38 16.17
CA LEU A 3 8.30 16.39 15.63
C LEU A 3 8.20 15.59 14.34
N ARG A 4 9.16 15.76 13.44
CA ARG A 4 9.13 15.07 12.16
C ARG A 4 9.21 13.55 12.32
N GLU A 5 10.04 13.09 13.26
CA GLU A 5 10.12 11.67 13.56
C GLU A 5 8.81 11.13 14.11
N TYR A 6 8.19 11.92 14.98
CA TYR A 6 6.91 11.57 15.57
C TYR A 6 5.83 11.45 14.50
N GLU A 7 5.77 12.44 13.61
CA GLU A 7 4.80 12.41 12.51
C GLU A 7 5.03 11.21 11.59
N THR A 8 6.28 10.89 11.30
CA THR A 8 6.62 9.74 10.46
C THR A 8 6.18 8.44 11.11
N ARG A 9 6.37 8.33 12.43
CA ARG A 9 5.94 7.14 13.15
C ARG A 9 4.43 6.99 13.16
N LEU A 10 3.71 8.09 13.35
CA LEU A 10 2.24 8.06 13.31
C LEU A 10 1.75 7.62 11.94
N ALA A 11 2.33 8.19 10.89
CA ALA A 11 1.93 7.85 9.52
C ALA A 11 2.21 6.38 9.21
N ALA A 12 3.35 5.86 9.64
CA ALA A 12 3.69 4.46 9.44
C ALA A 12 2.72 3.54 10.21
N ALA A 13 2.36 3.93 11.44
CA ALA A 13 1.42 3.16 12.25
C ALA A 13 0.06 3.04 11.56
N MET A 14 -0.39 4.13 10.92
CA MET A 14 -1.67 4.12 10.23
C MET A 14 -1.69 3.23 8.99
N ARG A 15 -0.51 2.88 8.46
CA ARG A 15 -0.38 2.02 7.28
C ARG A 15 0.04 0.60 7.63
N ALA A 16 0.19 0.30 8.91
CA ALA A 16 0.59 -1.03 9.37
C ALA A 16 -0.54 -2.05 9.15
N ASP A 17 -0.19 -3.33 9.15
CA ASP A 17 -1.19 -4.39 9.02
C ASP A 17 -2.21 -4.34 10.15
N ASP A 18 -1.74 -4.02 11.35
CA ASP A 18 -2.61 -3.80 12.50
C ASP A 18 -2.40 -2.38 13.01
N PRO A 19 -3.11 -1.41 12.43
CA PRO A 19 -2.89 -0.01 12.80
C PRO A 19 -3.26 0.30 14.24
N VAL A 20 -4.24 -0.40 14.80
CA VAL A 20 -4.61 -0.18 16.20
C VAL A 20 -3.46 -0.56 17.12
N ALA A 21 -2.88 -1.74 16.93
CA ALA A 21 -1.76 -2.18 17.75
C ALA A 21 -0.55 -1.27 17.58
N ALA A 22 -0.25 -0.89 16.33
CA ALA A 22 0.88 -0.01 16.05
C ALA A 22 0.68 1.37 16.68
N MET A 23 -0.53 1.90 16.60
CA MET A 23 -0.83 3.22 17.19
C MET A 23 -0.79 3.17 18.71
N ARG A 24 -1.24 2.08 19.32
CA ARG A 24 -1.21 1.92 20.77
C ARG A 24 0.20 1.79 21.33
N ALA A 25 1.14 1.36 20.51
CA ALA A 25 2.54 1.36 20.93
C ALA A 25 3.07 2.77 21.11
N ILE A 26 2.46 3.76 20.43
CA ILE A 26 2.83 5.17 20.55
C ILE A 26 1.94 5.87 21.59
N HIS A 27 0.63 5.61 21.52
CA HIS A 27 -0.38 6.20 22.39
C HIS A 27 -1.28 5.11 22.94
N PRO A 28 -0.95 4.55 24.13
CA PRO A 28 -1.68 3.40 24.65
C PRO A 28 -3.18 3.61 24.83
N ALA A 29 -3.62 4.84 25.07
CA ALA A 29 -5.02 5.14 25.36
C ALA A 29 -5.80 5.58 24.11
N VAL A 30 -5.22 5.43 22.92
CA VAL A 30 -5.90 5.89 21.71
C VAL A 30 -7.17 5.07 21.46
N ASP A 31 -8.17 5.74 20.89
CA ASP A 31 -9.43 5.08 20.53
C ASP A 31 -9.21 4.16 19.33
N GLY A 32 -9.33 2.85 19.57
CA GLY A 32 -9.07 1.85 18.54
C GLY A 32 -10.02 1.94 17.35
N ASP A 33 -11.29 2.23 17.61
CA ASP A 33 -12.27 2.34 16.52
C ASP A 33 -11.97 3.53 15.63
N GLY A 34 -11.58 4.65 16.22
CA GLY A 34 -11.21 5.83 15.46
C GLY A 34 -9.98 5.58 14.59
N VAL A 35 -8.97 4.89 15.13
CA VAL A 35 -7.77 4.54 14.39
C VAL A 35 -8.13 3.63 13.21
N GLN A 36 -8.96 2.62 13.44
CA GLN A 36 -9.34 1.67 12.40
C GLN A 36 -10.07 2.38 11.26
N MET A 37 -11.01 3.25 11.61
CA MET A 37 -11.77 3.99 10.62
C MET A 37 -10.87 4.92 9.80
N ALA A 38 -9.99 5.64 10.47
CA ALA A 38 -9.07 6.56 9.79
C ALA A 38 -8.13 5.79 8.86
N ALA A 39 -7.61 4.66 9.31
CA ALA A 39 -6.71 3.84 8.50
C ALA A 39 -7.40 3.31 7.25
N LEU A 40 -8.65 2.86 7.39
CA LEU A 40 -9.43 2.38 6.25
C LEU A 40 -9.67 3.50 5.24
N LEU A 41 -10.00 4.69 5.72
CA LEU A 41 -10.27 5.81 4.84
C LEU A 41 -9.02 6.22 4.05
N ILE A 42 -7.89 6.30 4.73
CA ILE A 42 -6.62 6.65 4.09
C ILE A 42 -6.28 5.64 3.00
N ALA A 43 -6.40 4.36 3.31
CA ALA A 43 -6.11 3.30 2.36
C ALA A 43 -7.05 3.35 1.16
N ARG A 44 -8.35 3.56 1.41
CA ARG A 44 -9.35 3.60 0.37
C ARG A 44 -9.13 4.77 -0.59
N LEU A 45 -8.84 5.95 -0.05
CA LEU A 45 -8.60 7.12 -0.89
C LEU A 45 -7.39 6.90 -1.78
N ARG A 46 -6.34 6.29 -1.22
CA ARG A 46 -5.15 5.99 -2.00
C ARG A 46 -5.42 4.94 -3.08
N PHE A 47 -6.18 3.93 -2.73
CA PHE A 47 -6.57 2.87 -3.66
C PHE A 47 -7.33 3.45 -4.86
N GLU A 48 -8.32 4.31 -4.59
CA GLU A 48 -9.10 4.94 -5.65
C GLU A 48 -8.24 5.84 -6.52
N ARG A 49 -7.33 6.58 -5.91
CA ARG A 49 -6.43 7.46 -6.64
C ARG A 49 -5.55 6.65 -7.59
N LEU A 50 -5.04 5.53 -7.11
CA LEU A 50 -4.21 4.66 -7.94
C LEU A 50 -4.99 4.10 -9.14
N LEU A 51 -6.19 3.62 -8.91
CA LEU A 51 -7.00 3.07 -10.01
C LEU A 51 -7.33 4.13 -11.05
N ARG A 52 -7.56 5.36 -10.62
CA ARG A 52 -7.85 6.45 -11.56
C ARG A 52 -6.65 6.83 -12.38
N GLY A 53 -5.46 6.71 -11.82
CA GLY A 53 -4.24 7.15 -12.49
C GLY A 53 -3.55 6.09 -13.32
N SER A 54 -3.93 4.82 -13.14
CA SER A 54 -3.21 3.71 -13.77
C SER A 54 -4.17 2.75 -14.43
N PRO A 55 -4.32 2.83 -15.76
CA PRO A 55 -5.12 1.83 -16.48
C PRO A 55 -4.62 0.40 -16.27
N GLY A 56 -3.32 0.22 -16.09
CA GLY A 56 -2.76 -1.09 -15.81
C GLY A 56 -3.22 -1.64 -14.47
N ALA A 57 -3.28 -0.79 -13.44
CA ALA A 57 -3.76 -1.19 -12.13
C ALA A 57 -5.26 -1.53 -12.21
N GLU A 58 -6.02 -0.74 -12.92
CA GLU A 58 -7.45 -0.98 -13.09
C GLU A 58 -7.70 -2.31 -13.79
N SER A 59 -6.97 -2.59 -14.84
CA SER A 59 -7.09 -3.87 -15.55
C SER A 59 -6.72 -5.04 -14.65
N TRP A 60 -5.67 -4.88 -13.85
CA TRP A 60 -5.25 -5.92 -12.92
C TRP A 60 -6.35 -6.18 -11.89
N PHE A 61 -6.90 -5.11 -11.34
CA PHE A 61 -7.98 -5.23 -10.35
C PHE A 61 -9.19 -5.94 -10.96
N ASP A 62 -9.54 -5.62 -12.21
CA ASP A 62 -10.66 -6.27 -12.88
C ASP A 62 -10.42 -7.75 -13.11
N ARG A 63 -9.18 -8.11 -13.47
CA ARG A 63 -8.84 -9.51 -13.75
C ARG A 63 -8.74 -10.37 -12.50
N ASP A 64 -8.10 -9.81 -11.47
CA ASP A 64 -7.79 -10.56 -10.26
C ASP A 64 -7.77 -9.61 -9.07
N PRO A 65 -8.96 -9.25 -8.56
CA PRO A 65 -9.05 -8.28 -7.48
C PRO A 65 -8.31 -8.69 -6.21
N ALA A 66 -8.30 -9.97 -5.88
CA ALA A 66 -7.63 -10.44 -4.67
C ALA A 66 -6.11 -10.27 -4.77
N ASP A 67 -5.55 -10.60 -5.93
CA ASP A 67 -4.12 -10.46 -6.16
C ASP A 67 -3.70 -8.99 -6.13
N PHE A 68 -4.48 -8.14 -6.80
CA PHE A 68 -4.21 -6.71 -6.80
C PHE A 68 -4.30 -6.14 -5.38
N ALA A 69 -5.30 -6.57 -4.60
CA ALA A 69 -5.47 -6.08 -3.24
C ALA A 69 -4.26 -6.45 -2.37
N ARG A 70 -3.71 -7.66 -2.55
CA ARG A 70 -2.51 -8.06 -1.82
C ARG A 70 -1.31 -7.18 -2.19
N ALA A 71 -1.15 -6.92 -3.47
CA ALA A 71 -0.06 -6.06 -3.95
C ALA A 71 -0.23 -4.63 -3.43
N PHE A 72 -1.45 -4.11 -3.49
CA PHE A 72 -1.72 -2.77 -2.99
C PHE A 72 -1.41 -2.65 -1.51
N ARG A 73 -1.76 -3.65 -0.72
CA ARG A 73 -1.52 -3.64 0.72
C ARG A 73 -0.03 -3.55 1.02
N ARG A 74 0.77 -4.32 0.29
CA ARG A 74 2.23 -4.24 0.44
C ARG A 74 2.77 -2.88 0.01
N TYR A 75 2.30 -2.39 -1.12
CA TYR A 75 2.69 -1.08 -1.60
C TYR A 75 2.37 0.01 -0.57
N HIS A 76 1.17 -0.02 -0.05
CA HIS A 76 0.71 0.98 0.91
C HIS A 76 1.54 0.95 2.19
N ALA A 77 1.93 -0.24 2.64
CA ALA A 77 2.76 -0.37 3.83
C ALA A 77 4.20 0.11 3.59
N GLU A 78 4.74 -0.13 2.39
CA GLU A 78 6.14 0.14 2.10
C GLU A 78 6.41 1.55 1.57
N VAL A 79 5.45 2.17 0.90
CA VAL A 79 5.63 3.46 0.25
C VAL A 79 4.72 4.50 0.88
N ALA A 80 5.33 5.51 1.49
CA ALA A 80 4.56 6.58 2.13
C ALA A 80 3.71 7.33 1.10
N PRO A 81 2.47 7.69 1.44
CA PRO A 81 1.62 8.44 0.53
C PRO A 81 2.10 9.89 0.44
N SER A 82 2.62 10.25 -0.71
CA SER A 82 3.11 11.60 -0.96
C SER A 82 2.49 12.22 -2.21
N ALA A 83 1.60 11.49 -2.88
CA ALA A 83 0.96 11.97 -4.10
C ALA A 83 -0.43 12.53 -3.79
N PHE A 84 -0.77 13.63 -4.45
CA PHE A 84 -2.13 14.15 -4.39
C PHE A 84 -2.94 13.79 -5.62
N PHE A 85 -2.26 13.61 -6.74
CA PHE A 85 -2.94 13.38 -8.01
C PHE A 85 -2.80 11.95 -8.48
N PRO A 86 -3.81 11.44 -9.21
CA PRO A 86 -3.77 10.05 -9.68
C PRO A 86 -2.52 9.69 -10.49
N ALA A 87 -2.06 10.58 -11.37
CA ALA A 87 -0.88 10.30 -12.17
C ALA A 87 0.36 10.12 -11.31
N ASP A 88 0.47 10.91 -10.25
CA ASP A 88 1.62 10.83 -9.35
C ASP A 88 1.58 9.53 -8.54
N GLU A 89 0.39 9.12 -8.11
CA GLU A 89 0.23 7.86 -7.39
C GLU A 89 0.58 6.69 -8.30
N ALA A 90 0.16 6.75 -9.56
CA ALA A 90 0.48 5.71 -10.53
C ALA A 90 1.99 5.59 -10.74
N ALA A 91 2.69 6.72 -10.78
CA ALA A 91 4.14 6.72 -10.94
C ALA A 91 4.84 6.09 -9.74
N LEU A 92 4.37 6.39 -8.53
CA LEU A 92 4.93 5.79 -7.31
C LEU A 92 4.73 4.28 -7.31
N PHE A 93 3.55 3.84 -7.69
CA PHE A 93 3.22 2.41 -7.73
C PHE A 93 4.08 1.68 -8.78
N ALA A 94 4.22 2.27 -9.95
CA ALA A 94 5.02 1.68 -11.00
C ALA A 94 6.48 1.54 -10.58
N ALA A 95 7.02 2.56 -9.94
CA ALA A 95 8.39 2.53 -9.43
C ALA A 95 8.56 1.46 -8.37
N TRP A 96 7.60 1.33 -7.46
CA TRP A 96 7.63 0.31 -6.42
C TRP A 96 7.59 -1.10 -7.03
N ARG A 97 6.72 -1.31 -8.00
CA ARG A 97 6.62 -2.61 -8.66
C ARG A 97 7.93 -3.00 -9.33
N LYS A 98 8.58 -2.03 -9.96
CA LYS A 98 9.86 -2.26 -10.62
C LYS A 98 10.93 -2.69 -9.63
N ARG A 99 11.00 -2.01 -8.50
CA ARG A 99 11.96 -2.37 -7.45
C ARG A 99 11.66 -3.74 -6.86
N SER A 100 10.38 -4.03 -6.62
CA SER A 100 9.97 -5.30 -6.05
C SER A 100 10.28 -6.46 -6.98
N ALA A 101 10.03 -6.28 -8.28
CA ALA A 101 10.35 -7.30 -9.27
C ALA A 101 11.85 -7.56 -9.33
N ALA A 102 12.64 -6.49 -9.24
CA ALA A 102 14.09 -6.61 -9.30
C ALA A 102 14.67 -7.38 -8.10
N THR A 103 13.96 -7.37 -6.96
CA THR A 103 14.44 -8.06 -5.77
C THR A 103 13.88 -9.47 -5.62
N LEU A 104 12.94 -9.87 -6.49
CA LEU A 104 12.38 -11.22 -6.42
C LEU A 104 13.40 -12.25 -6.90
N PRO A 105 13.40 -13.43 -6.32
CA PRO A 105 14.24 -14.52 -6.79
C PRO A 105 13.90 -14.87 -8.24
N ALA A 106 14.90 -15.30 -9.01
CA ALA A 106 14.69 -15.70 -10.39
C ALA A 106 13.65 -16.79 -10.52
N ARG A 107 13.64 -17.72 -9.57
CA ARG A 107 12.70 -18.80 -9.57
C ARG A 107 11.26 -18.31 -9.49
N SER A 108 11.00 -17.31 -8.65
CA SER A 108 9.65 -16.76 -8.53
C SER A 108 9.20 -16.12 -9.83
N ARG A 109 10.11 -15.42 -10.50
CA ARG A 109 9.77 -14.77 -11.75
C ARG A 109 9.43 -15.76 -12.84
N ILE A 110 10.13 -16.90 -12.86
CA ILE A 110 9.88 -17.93 -13.85
C ILE A 110 8.54 -18.60 -13.60
N VAL A 111 8.23 -18.89 -12.35
CA VAL A 111 6.99 -19.58 -12.01
C VAL A 111 5.75 -18.75 -12.36
N ALA A 112 5.80 -17.46 -12.10
CA ALA A 112 4.65 -16.60 -12.32
C ALA A 112 4.13 -16.64 -13.76
N PRO A 113 4.98 -16.53 -14.79
CA PRO A 113 4.48 -16.62 -16.16
C PRO A 113 3.82 -17.95 -16.47
N ARG A 114 4.40 -19.04 -15.96
CA ARG A 114 3.83 -20.35 -16.26
C ARG A 114 2.44 -20.53 -15.69
N ARG A 115 2.20 -19.98 -14.52
CA ARG A 115 0.90 -20.13 -13.92
C ARG A 115 -0.20 -19.47 -14.71
N ARG A 116 0.13 -18.42 -15.44
CA ARG A 116 -0.87 -17.73 -16.22
C ARG A 116 -1.29 -18.44 -17.46
N ARG A 117 -0.59 -19.46 -17.82
CA ARG A 117 -0.85 -20.09 -19.04
C ARG A 117 -1.99 -21.00 -19.01
N ARG A 118 -2.68 -21.10 -18.15
CA ARG A 118 -3.71 -21.99 -18.30
C ARG A 118 -5.01 -21.48 -18.27
#